data_e9bd8b80fb0e27b8ce44a39ee4eef052
#
_entry.id   e9bd8b80fb0e27b8ce44a39ee4eef052
#
_cell.length_a   1.000
_cell.length_b   1.000
_cell.length_c   1.000
_cell.angle_alpha   90.00
_cell.angle_beta   90.00
_cell.angle_gamma   90.00
#
_symmetry.space_group_name_H-M   'P 1'
#
loop_
_entity.id
_entity.type
_entity.pdbx_description
1 polymer ?
#
loop_
_entity_poly.entity_id
_entity_poly.type
_entity_poly.pdbx_seq_one_letter_code
_entity_poly.pdbx_strand_id
1 'polypeptide(L)'
;MVIPREDGEEVATTMRLALADAGATPAQVDYINAHATSTSIGDAVEAKAIRQVFKSRADKIVVSATKSLVGHTLGAAGAIGGIASVLAIHTGQIHPTANYDEPDPACDLQGISRSVQERKVKAALLNAFGFGSNNAAVVLRRYSA
;
A
#
# COMPACT_ATOMS: atom_id res chain seq x y z
N MET A 1 10.72 8.58 -17.58
CA MET A 1 11.58 7.68 -16.79
C MET A 1 10.79 6.42 -16.50
N VAL A 2 11.37 5.24 -16.65
CA VAL A 2 10.67 3.95 -16.45
C VAL A 2 10.91 3.42 -15.01
N ILE A 3 12.01 3.85 -14.40
CA ILE A 3 12.45 3.41 -13.07
C ILE A 3 12.12 4.52 -12.07
N PRO A 4 11.48 4.20 -10.92
CA PRO A 4 11.24 5.19 -9.87
C PRO A 4 12.58 5.69 -9.29
N ARG A 5 12.57 6.90 -8.74
CA ARG A 5 13.74 7.42 -8.04
C ARG A 5 14.03 6.58 -6.80
N GLU A 6 15.28 6.22 -6.61
CA GLU A 6 15.74 5.38 -5.50
C GLU A 6 15.52 6.00 -4.11
N ASP A 7 15.35 7.34 -4.03
CA ASP A 7 15.04 8.01 -2.78
C ASP A 7 13.60 7.82 -2.32
N GLY A 8 12.68 7.39 -3.21
CA GLY A 8 11.26 7.16 -2.92
C GLY A 8 10.42 8.42 -2.73
N GLU A 9 10.99 9.61 -2.95
CA GLU A 9 10.31 10.87 -2.63
C GLU A 9 9.08 11.14 -3.52
N GLU A 10 9.12 10.74 -4.79
CA GLU A 10 7.95 10.87 -5.69
C GLU A 10 6.76 10.04 -5.20
N VAL A 11 7.05 8.80 -4.79
CA VAL A 11 6.07 7.86 -4.24
C VAL A 11 5.55 8.37 -2.88
N ALA A 12 6.44 8.83 -2.01
CA ALA A 12 6.08 9.41 -0.72
C ALA A 12 5.22 10.67 -0.88
N THR A 13 5.56 11.54 -1.83
CA THR A 13 4.78 12.74 -2.14
C THR A 13 3.38 12.39 -2.62
N THR A 14 3.23 11.38 -3.47
CA THR A 14 1.92 10.89 -3.93
C THR A 14 1.05 10.46 -2.75
N MET A 15 1.60 9.69 -1.81
CA MET A 15 0.88 9.29 -0.59
C MET A 15 0.52 10.49 0.30
N ARG A 16 1.43 11.45 0.48
CA ARG A 16 1.16 12.67 1.27
C ARG A 16 0.04 13.50 0.67
N LEU A 17 0.03 13.67 -0.66
CA LEU A 17 -1.02 14.39 -1.36
C LEU A 17 -2.38 13.71 -1.22
N ALA A 18 -2.45 12.39 -1.36
CA ALA A 18 -3.69 11.64 -1.15
C ALA A 18 -4.20 11.76 0.30
N LEU A 19 -3.32 11.73 1.29
CA LEU A 19 -3.67 11.94 2.70
C LEU A 19 -4.20 13.35 2.94
N ALA A 20 -3.54 14.36 2.38
CA ALA A 20 -3.95 15.76 2.49
C ALA A 20 -5.32 16.01 1.85
N ASP A 21 -5.55 15.48 0.64
CA ASP A 21 -6.83 15.58 -0.07
C ASP A 21 -7.98 14.92 0.71
N ALA A 22 -7.71 13.78 1.33
CA ALA A 22 -8.66 13.09 2.20
C ALA A 22 -8.88 13.74 3.58
N GLY A 23 -8.16 14.81 3.92
CA GLY A 23 -8.15 15.37 5.27
C GLY A 23 -7.73 14.35 6.33
N ALA A 24 -6.83 13.42 5.96
CA ALA A 24 -6.39 12.33 6.82
C ALA A 24 -4.92 12.48 7.21
N THR A 25 -4.57 11.97 8.38
CA THR A 25 -3.19 11.86 8.83
C THR A 25 -2.69 10.43 8.69
N PRO A 26 -1.37 10.19 8.59
CA PRO A 26 -0.81 8.82 8.61
C PRO A 26 -1.27 8.00 9.81
N ALA A 27 -1.54 8.65 10.96
CA ALA A 27 -2.01 7.98 12.17
C ALA A 27 -3.40 7.35 12.04
N GLN A 28 -4.21 7.80 11.09
CA GLN A 28 -5.57 7.34 10.87
C GLN A 28 -5.67 6.17 9.87
N VAL A 29 -4.58 5.85 9.17
CA VAL A 29 -4.55 4.73 8.20
C VAL A 29 -4.21 3.44 8.92
N ASP A 30 -5.05 2.43 8.77
CA ASP A 30 -4.90 1.12 9.41
C ASP A 30 -4.30 0.06 8.48
N TYR A 31 -4.43 0.28 7.16
CA TYR A 31 -4.06 -0.69 6.14
C TYR A 31 -3.51 0.02 4.89
N ILE A 32 -2.44 -0.54 4.30
CA ILE A 32 -1.91 -0.15 3.01
C ILE A 32 -2.05 -1.32 2.03
N ASN A 33 -2.80 -1.11 0.95
CA ASN A 33 -2.79 -1.99 -0.21
C ASN A 33 -1.68 -1.50 -1.14
N ALA A 34 -0.55 -2.19 -1.12
CA ALA A 34 0.66 -1.76 -1.80
C ALA A 34 0.57 -1.96 -3.33
N HIS A 35 1.31 -1.14 -4.06
CA HIS A 35 1.52 -1.37 -5.49
C HIS A 35 2.26 -2.70 -5.74
N ALA A 36 3.37 -2.91 -5.07
CA ALA A 36 4.09 -4.19 -4.92
C ALA A 36 4.03 -5.10 -6.15
N THR A 37 4.76 -4.73 -7.19
CA THR A 37 4.81 -5.49 -8.47
C THR A 37 5.86 -6.60 -8.47
N SER A 38 6.53 -6.81 -7.34
CA SER A 38 7.63 -7.79 -7.20
C SER A 38 8.83 -7.49 -8.11
N THR A 39 9.17 -6.22 -8.24
CA THR A 39 10.40 -5.80 -8.91
C THR A 39 11.44 -5.40 -7.87
N SER A 40 12.71 -5.73 -8.13
CA SER A 40 13.82 -5.52 -7.19
C SER A 40 13.98 -4.05 -6.73
N ILE A 41 13.65 -3.09 -7.59
CA ILE A 41 13.75 -1.66 -7.27
C ILE A 41 12.41 -1.13 -6.77
N GLY A 42 11.30 -1.50 -7.41
CA GLY A 42 9.98 -0.92 -7.15
C GLY A 42 9.51 -1.15 -5.72
N ASP A 43 9.60 -2.38 -5.24
CA ASP A 43 9.13 -2.77 -3.91
C ASP A 43 9.99 -2.12 -2.82
N ALA A 44 11.31 -2.06 -3.00
CA ALA A 44 12.22 -1.39 -2.07
C ALA A 44 11.96 0.13 -1.99
N VAL A 45 11.71 0.78 -3.13
CA VAL A 45 11.35 2.19 -3.20
C VAL A 45 10.02 2.46 -2.52
N GLU A 46 9.00 1.61 -2.73
CA GLU A 46 7.70 1.74 -2.07
C GLU A 46 7.83 1.56 -0.55
N ALA A 47 8.58 0.54 -0.10
CA ALA A 47 8.83 0.32 1.32
C ALA A 47 9.49 1.54 1.98
N LYS A 48 10.51 2.11 1.33
CA LYS A 48 11.19 3.34 1.79
C LYS A 48 10.24 4.53 1.86
N ALA A 49 9.39 4.71 0.85
CA ALA A 49 8.39 5.77 0.81
C ALA A 49 7.34 5.61 1.92
N ILE A 50 6.88 4.39 2.19
CA ILE A 50 5.99 4.10 3.32
C ILE A 50 6.65 4.49 4.64
N ARG A 51 7.92 4.16 4.85
CA ARG A 51 8.66 4.59 6.05
C ARG A 51 8.76 6.11 6.17
N GLN A 52 9.00 6.83 5.08
CA GLN A 52 9.07 8.29 5.07
C GLN A 52 7.75 8.94 5.49
N VAL A 53 6.62 8.41 5.02
CA VAL A 53 5.29 8.95 5.29
C VAL A 53 4.79 8.55 6.67
N PHE A 54 4.92 7.26 7.03
CA PHE A 54 4.33 6.70 8.24
C PHE A 54 5.27 6.68 9.45
N LYS A 55 6.58 6.90 9.24
CA LYS A 55 7.61 6.98 10.30
C LYS A 55 7.52 5.77 11.24
N SER A 56 7.42 5.98 12.54
CA SER A 56 7.31 4.91 13.54
C SER A 56 6.04 4.07 13.43
N ARG A 57 5.04 4.50 12.65
CA ARG A 57 3.86 3.69 12.36
C ARG A 57 4.07 2.67 11.25
N ALA A 58 5.09 2.84 10.40
CA ALA A 58 5.38 1.93 9.30
C ALA A 58 5.50 0.46 9.75
N ASP A 59 5.99 0.22 10.97
CA ASP A 59 6.11 -1.13 11.53
C ASP A 59 4.82 -1.69 12.15
N LYS A 60 3.82 -0.85 12.34
CA LYS A 60 2.54 -1.20 13.00
C LYS A 60 1.37 -1.26 12.04
N ILE A 61 1.50 -0.65 10.86
CA ILE A 61 0.46 -0.65 9.83
C ILE A 61 0.53 -1.97 9.05
N VAL A 62 -0.63 -2.54 8.76
CA VAL A 62 -0.67 -3.75 7.93
C VAL A 62 -0.48 -3.36 6.47
N VAL A 63 0.40 -4.06 5.79
CA VAL A 63 0.65 -3.91 4.35
C VAL A 63 0.38 -5.24 3.66
N SER A 64 -0.34 -5.24 2.56
CA SER A 64 -0.48 -6.42 1.72
C SER A 64 -0.49 -6.09 0.24
N ALA A 65 -0.14 -7.08 -0.57
CA ALA A 65 -0.03 -6.98 -2.02
C ALA A 65 -1.13 -7.82 -2.70
N THR A 66 -2.20 -7.17 -3.18
CA THR A 66 -3.27 -7.84 -3.93
C THR A 66 -2.74 -8.55 -5.17
N LYS A 67 -1.72 -7.98 -5.83
CA LYS A 67 -1.10 -8.58 -7.02
C LYS A 67 -0.46 -9.94 -6.78
N SER A 68 -0.03 -10.23 -5.55
CA SER A 68 0.51 -11.54 -5.19
C SER A 68 -0.52 -12.67 -5.32
N LEU A 69 -1.82 -12.34 -5.23
CA LEU A 69 -2.93 -13.28 -5.31
C LEU A 69 -3.55 -13.38 -6.71
N VAL A 70 -3.60 -12.26 -7.45
CA VAL A 70 -4.37 -12.18 -8.70
C VAL A 70 -3.52 -11.82 -9.93
N GLY A 71 -2.22 -11.60 -9.75
CA GLY A 71 -1.32 -11.12 -10.79
C GLY A 71 -1.45 -9.62 -11.04
N HIS A 72 -0.58 -9.08 -11.89
CA HIS A 72 -0.63 -7.67 -12.27
C HIS A 72 -1.57 -7.46 -13.46
N THR A 73 -2.77 -6.99 -13.19
CA THR A 73 -3.84 -6.80 -14.18
C THR A 73 -3.79 -5.44 -14.90
N LEU A 74 -2.62 -4.76 -14.86
CA LEU A 74 -2.35 -3.49 -15.55
C LEU A 74 -3.45 -2.44 -15.27
N GLY A 75 -4.22 -2.02 -16.27
CA GLY A 75 -5.26 -1.01 -16.14
C GLY A 75 -6.36 -1.36 -15.14
N ALA A 76 -6.61 -2.64 -14.86
CA ALA A 76 -7.59 -3.07 -13.87
C ALA A 76 -7.04 -3.15 -12.44
N ALA A 77 -5.71 -3.07 -12.25
CA ALA A 77 -5.08 -3.29 -10.95
C ALA A 77 -5.55 -2.30 -9.87
N GLY A 78 -5.77 -1.04 -10.23
CA GLY A 78 -6.29 -0.02 -9.32
C GLY A 78 -7.71 -0.34 -8.83
N ALA A 79 -8.58 -0.78 -9.73
CA ALA A 79 -9.96 -1.16 -9.38
C ALA A 79 -9.99 -2.40 -8.48
N ILE A 80 -9.22 -3.43 -8.81
CA ILE A 80 -9.14 -4.68 -8.00
C ILE A 80 -8.58 -4.38 -6.61
N GLY A 81 -7.48 -3.60 -6.52
CA GLY A 81 -6.93 -3.17 -5.23
C GLY A 81 -7.92 -2.31 -4.43
N GLY A 82 -8.69 -1.46 -5.11
CA GLY A 82 -9.76 -0.66 -4.50
C GLY A 82 -10.85 -1.54 -3.89
N ILE A 83 -11.33 -2.54 -4.64
CA ILE A 83 -12.33 -3.51 -4.15
C ILE A 83 -11.78 -4.27 -2.94
N ALA A 84 -10.53 -4.77 -3.01
CA ALA A 84 -9.91 -5.46 -1.88
C ALA A 84 -9.81 -4.57 -0.64
N SER A 85 -9.48 -3.29 -0.82
CA SER A 85 -9.41 -2.31 0.28
C SER A 85 -10.79 -2.00 0.88
N VAL A 86 -11.82 -1.87 0.05
CA VAL A 86 -13.21 -1.69 0.50
C VAL A 86 -13.68 -2.92 1.28
N LEU A 87 -13.41 -4.12 0.80
CA LEU A 87 -13.73 -5.37 1.50
C LEU A 87 -13.02 -5.43 2.86
N ALA A 88 -11.72 -5.06 2.93
CA ALA A 88 -10.99 -5.02 4.19
C ALA A 88 -11.63 -4.03 5.19
N ILE A 89 -12.09 -2.87 4.73
CA ILE A 89 -12.81 -1.90 5.58
C ILE A 89 -14.16 -2.46 6.03
N HIS A 90 -14.88 -3.15 5.14
CA HIS A 90 -16.22 -3.68 5.43
C HIS A 90 -16.17 -4.87 6.38
N THR A 91 -15.34 -5.86 6.08
CA THR A 91 -15.28 -7.14 6.81
C THR A 91 -14.34 -7.12 8.00
N GLY A 92 -13.34 -6.26 8.00
CA GLY A 92 -12.23 -6.29 8.97
C GLY A 92 -11.18 -7.35 8.65
N GLN A 93 -11.23 -7.97 7.46
CA GLN A 93 -10.28 -8.99 7.02
C GLN A 93 -9.35 -8.41 5.95
N ILE A 94 -8.06 -8.44 6.21
CA ILE A 94 -7.01 -8.04 5.26
C ILE A 94 -6.39 -9.32 4.70
N HIS A 95 -6.36 -9.45 3.37
CA HIS A 95 -5.75 -10.59 2.70
C HIS A 95 -4.23 -10.64 2.89
N PRO A 96 -3.60 -11.83 2.81
CA PRO A 96 -2.16 -11.94 2.89
C PRO A 96 -1.46 -11.45 1.61
N THR A 97 -0.15 -11.29 1.72
CA THR A 97 0.77 -11.29 0.58
C THR A 97 1.20 -12.73 0.33
N ALA A 98 0.76 -13.33 -0.78
CA ALA A 98 1.14 -14.69 -1.13
C ALA A 98 2.60 -14.74 -1.61
N ASN A 99 3.22 -15.92 -1.47
CA ASN A 99 4.61 -16.18 -1.90
C ASN A 99 5.65 -15.25 -1.26
N TYR A 100 5.36 -14.80 -0.03
CA TYR A 100 6.27 -13.98 0.77
C TYR A 100 6.94 -14.87 1.83
N ASP A 101 7.84 -15.75 1.37
CA ASP A 101 8.50 -16.75 2.23
C ASP A 101 9.71 -16.15 2.93
N GLU A 102 10.55 -15.42 2.19
CA GLU A 102 11.75 -14.78 2.70
C GLU A 102 11.61 -13.25 2.58
N PRO A 103 11.79 -12.51 3.71
CA PRO A 103 11.79 -11.05 3.69
C PRO A 103 13.03 -10.53 2.93
N ASP A 104 12.79 -9.60 2.01
CA ASP A 104 13.88 -8.83 1.40
C ASP A 104 14.30 -7.73 2.38
N PRO A 105 15.59 -7.68 2.80
CA PRO A 105 16.09 -6.61 3.67
C PRO A 105 15.90 -5.20 3.10
N ALA A 106 15.81 -5.04 1.77
CA ALA A 106 15.54 -3.76 1.14
C ALA A 106 14.08 -3.31 1.32
N CYS A 107 13.17 -4.27 1.60
CA CYS A 107 11.75 -4.03 1.87
C CYS A 107 11.44 -4.08 3.37
N ASP A 108 12.25 -3.44 4.19
CA ASP A 108 12.19 -3.47 5.66
C ASP A 108 10.89 -2.88 6.22
N LEU A 109 9.79 -3.63 6.12
CA LEU A 109 8.48 -3.34 6.71
C LEU A 109 8.00 -4.52 7.53
N GLN A 110 7.83 -4.33 8.85
CA GLN A 110 7.39 -5.40 9.77
C GLN A 110 5.91 -5.75 9.60
N GLY A 111 5.12 -4.83 9.02
CA GLY A 111 3.67 -4.98 8.88
C GLY A 111 3.21 -5.78 7.66
N ILE A 112 4.11 -6.40 6.88
CA ILE A 112 3.71 -7.18 5.70
C ILE A 112 2.95 -8.43 6.15
N SER A 113 1.69 -8.53 5.69
CA SER A 113 0.80 -9.62 6.08
C SER A 113 1.14 -10.92 5.35
N ARG A 114 1.42 -12.00 6.10
CA ARG A 114 1.67 -13.36 5.58
C ARG A 114 0.47 -14.29 5.70
N SER A 115 -0.53 -13.89 6.49
CA SER A 115 -1.79 -14.61 6.69
C SER A 115 -2.93 -13.61 6.72
N VAL A 116 -4.17 -14.08 6.62
CA VAL A 116 -5.33 -13.20 6.81
C VAL A 116 -5.22 -12.51 8.18
N GLN A 117 -5.33 -11.18 8.18
CA GLN A 117 -5.33 -10.39 9.40
C GLN A 117 -6.77 -9.96 9.71
N GLU A 118 -7.24 -10.28 10.90
CA GLU A 118 -8.54 -9.81 11.39
C GLU A 118 -8.32 -8.61 12.30
N ARG A 119 -8.80 -7.45 11.85
CA ARG A 119 -8.73 -6.21 12.62
C ARG A 119 -9.70 -5.16 12.09
N LYS A 120 -10.09 -4.25 12.97
CA LYS A 120 -10.92 -3.12 12.57
C LYS A 120 -10.11 -2.19 11.65
N VAL A 121 -10.53 -2.08 10.39
CA VAL A 121 -9.98 -1.16 9.40
C VAL A 121 -10.96 0.01 9.26
N LYS A 122 -10.53 1.21 9.61
CA LYS A 122 -11.30 2.45 9.45
C LYS A 122 -10.89 3.21 8.19
N ALA A 123 -9.60 3.16 7.86
CA ALA A 123 -9.06 3.76 6.65
C ALA A 123 -7.97 2.88 6.03
N ALA A 124 -7.98 2.82 4.70
CA ALA A 124 -6.98 2.16 3.89
C ALA A 124 -6.37 3.14 2.89
N LEU A 125 -5.08 3.00 2.62
CA LEU A 125 -4.37 3.68 1.54
C LEU A 125 -4.09 2.64 0.44
N LEU A 126 -4.53 2.92 -0.78
CA LEU A 126 -4.23 2.14 -1.96
C LEU A 126 -3.17 2.87 -2.79
N ASN A 127 -2.09 2.18 -3.13
CA ASN A 127 -1.04 2.69 -4.00
C ASN A 127 -1.12 2.09 -5.40
N ALA A 128 -0.92 2.91 -6.43
CA ALA A 128 -0.81 2.49 -7.82
C ALA A 128 0.22 3.36 -8.53
N PHE A 129 1.36 2.76 -8.88
CA PHE A 129 2.47 3.47 -9.52
C PHE A 129 2.67 2.94 -10.94
N GLY A 130 2.78 3.85 -11.89
CA GLY A 130 2.88 3.53 -13.31
C GLY A 130 4.18 4.03 -13.93
N PHE A 131 4.47 3.52 -15.11
CA PHE A 131 5.61 4.00 -15.91
C PHE A 131 5.47 5.50 -16.22
N GLY A 132 6.61 6.17 -16.34
CA GLY A 132 6.62 7.60 -16.66
C GLY A 132 6.25 8.49 -15.47
N SER A 133 6.41 8.01 -14.24
CA SER A 133 6.07 8.72 -13.00
C SER A 133 4.58 9.08 -12.87
N ASN A 134 3.70 8.29 -13.49
CA ASN A 134 2.25 8.39 -13.30
C ASN A 134 1.87 7.66 -12.00
N ASN A 135 2.06 8.33 -10.88
CA ASN A 135 1.79 7.77 -9.56
C ASN A 135 0.41 8.24 -9.07
N ALA A 136 -0.35 7.31 -8.49
CA ALA A 136 -1.63 7.59 -7.85
C ALA A 136 -1.71 6.89 -6.50
N ALA A 137 -2.38 7.53 -5.55
CA ALA A 137 -2.77 6.91 -4.29
C ALA A 137 -4.19 7.36 -3.94
N VAL A 138 -4.94 6.47 -3.29
CA VAL A 138 -6.32 6.73 -2.90
C VAL A 138 -6.51 6.37 -1.44
N VAL A 139 -7.10 7.26 -0.66
CA VAL A 139 -7.52 6.99 0.71
C VAL A 139 -9.00 6.60 0.70
N LEU A 140 -9.29 5.41 1.19
CA LEU A 140 -10.63 4.88 1.37
C LEU A 140 -10.95 4.86 2.87
N ARG A 141 -12.15 5.32 3.24
CA ARG A 141 -12.55 5.40 4.65
C ARG A 141 -13.92 4.77 4.88
N ARG A 142 -14.07 4.17 6.06
CA ARG A 142 -15.40 3.72 6.49
C ARG A 142 -16.33 4.94 6.58
N TYR A 143 -17.46 4.85 5.90
CA TYR A 143 -18.52 5.85 6.06
C TYR A 143 -19.13 5.74 7.47
N SER A 144 -19.28 6.86 8.12
CA SER A 144 -20.06 7.01 9.35
C SER A 144 -21.13 8.08 9.06
N ALA A 145 -22.38 7.67 9.11
CA ALA A 145 -23.51 8.61 9.02
C ALA A 145 -23.51 9.51 10.25
#